data_f40b4b320f4ff31acd0ffeae4085af8c
#
_entry.id   f40b4b320f4ff31acd0ffeae4085af8c
#
_cell.length_a   1.000
_cell.length_b   1.000
_cell.length_c   1.000
_cell.angle_alpha   90.00
_cell.angle_beta   90.00
_cell.angle_gamma   90.00
#
_symmetry.space_group_name_H-M   'P 1'
#
loop_
_entity.id
_entity.type
_entity.pdbx_description
1 polymer ?
#
loop_
_entity_poly.entity_id
_entity_poly.type
_entity_poly.pdbx_seq_one_letter_code
_entity_poly.pdbx_strand_id
1 'polypeptide(L)'
;MTLRRYGRALAAVSGAALMCASLSVPALATPESDTQPGDAATASASEATPAPITVTATRSDKLGDKVYVGDTLTYTFTYTNQTDGALTVFPKESNLSGVLTTGAPNCRWHNLSAHTTKQCTSATHTVTEADLAAGSFTPTSAWAATRDRNGNDVIAGGISANAEAVTVLPGSRAPEPDPVETPKDYAIGEVARLASPGVAGFKCHRIPALTTAANGWIIAAWDGRPETCQDAPQANSIVYRIS
;
A
#
# COMPACT_ATOMS: atom_id res chain seq x y z
N MET A 1 34.91 -23.31 -27.00
CA MET A 1 33.89 -24.23 -26.46
C MET A 1 34.47 -24.90 -25.21
N THR A 2 34.22 -24.31 -24.03
CA THR A 2 34.81 -24.82 -22.79
C THR A 2 33.75 -24.71 -21.68
N LEU A 3 33.16 -25.85 -21.35
CA LEU A 3 32.18 -25.98 -20.27
C LEU A 3 32.92 -25.85 -18.93
N ARG A 4 32.52 -24.90 -18.09
CA ARG A 4 32.85 -24.88 -16.66
C ARG A 4 31.69 -25.47 -15.86
N ARG A 5 31.94 -26.57 -15.21
CA ARG A 5 31.06 -27.18 -14.20
C ARG A 5 31.24 -26.43 -12.87
N TYR A 6 30.17 -25.96 -12.27
CA TYR A 6 30.15 -25.47 -10.89
C TYR A 6 29.63 -26.58 -9.96
N GLY A 7 30.47 -26.96 -9.00
CA GLY A 7 30.13 -27.93 -7.96
C GLY A 7 29.22 -27.30 -6.91
N ARG A 8 28.25 -28.11 -6.44
CA ARG A 8 27.41 -27.82 -5.30
C ARG A 8 28.21 -28.10 -4.01
N ALA A 9 28.31 -27.11 -3.10
CA ALA A 9 28.68 -27.30 -1.72
C ALA A 9 27.41 -27.44 -0.86
N LEU A 10 27.22 -28.62 -0.25
CA LEU A 10 26.24 -28.82 0.81
C LEU A 10 26.86 -28.33 2.12
N ALA A 11 26.25 -27.33 2.75
CA ALA A 11 26.54 -26.99 4.15
C ALA A 11 25.48 -27.65 5.04
N ALA A 12 25.94 -28.55 5.90
CA ALA A 12 25.16 -29.17 6.95
C ALA A 12 24.97 -28.15 8.08
N VAL A 13 23.74 -27.86 8.47
CA VAL A 13 23.41 -27.06 9.65
C VAL A 13 23.04 -28.02 10.78
N SER A 14 23.88 -28.02 11.81
CA SER A 14 23.68 -28.76 13.06
C SER A 14 22.56 -28.13 13.87
N GLY A 15 21.56 -28.92 14.26
CA GLY A 15 20.48 -28.53 15.15
C GLY A 15 20.98 -28.31 16.57
N ALA A 16 20.65 -27.17 17.16
CA ALA A 16 20.73 -26.93 18.59
C ALA A 16 19.33 -27.14 19.20
N ALA A 17 19.24 -28.17 20.04
CA ALA A 17 18.02 -28.45 20.81
C ALA A 17 17.88 -27.42 21.93
N LEU A 18 16.76 -26.67 21.93
CA LEU A 18 16.39 -25.78 23.02
C LEU A 18 15.59 -26.58 24.06
N MET A 19 16.19 -26.79 25.23
CA MET A 19 15.51 -27.39 26.38
C MET A 19 14.54 -26.34 26.99
N CYS A 20 13.24 -26.62 26.97
CA CYS A 20 12.24 -25.93 27.78
C CYS A 20 12.35 -26.38 29.24
N ALA A 21 12.81 -25.49 30.11
CA ALA A 21 12.71 -25.68 31.56
C ALA A 21 11.33 -25.23 32.02
N SER A 22 10.50 -26.16 32.46
CA SER A 22 9.21 -25.92 33.11
C SER A 22 9.44 -25.48 34.57
N LEU A 23 9.13 -24.21 34.85
CA LEU A 23 9.06 -23.67 36.21
C LEU A 23 7.68 -23.97 36.80
N SER A 24 7.67 -24.89 37.78
CA SER A 24 6.50 -25.19 38.62
C SER A 24 6.32 -24.07 39.64
N VAL A 25 5.17 -23.39 39.62
CA VAL A 25 4.76 -22.40 40.62
C VAL A 25 3.99 -23.14 41.73
N PRO A 26 4.31 -22.98 43.01
CA PRO A 26 3.53 -23.58 44.10
C PRO A 26 2.23 -22.80 44.28
N ALA A 27 1.13 -23.54 44.45
CA ALA A 27 -0.19 -23.01 44.76
C ALA A 27 -0.16 -22.37 46.15
N LEU A 28 -0.47 -21.08 46.24
CA LEU A 28 -0.82 -20.41 47.48
C LEU A 28 -2.30 -20.64 47.79
N ALA A 29 -2.52 -21.09 49.05
CA ALA A 29 -3.84 -21.30 49.63
C ALA A 29 -4.65 -20.01 49.66
N THR A 30 -5.91 -20.08 49.26
CA THR A 30 -6.92 -19.04 49.42
C THR A 30 -7.38 -18.96 50.88
N PRO A 31 -7.46 -17.77 51.50
CA PRO A 31 -8.27 -17.58 52.70
C PRO A 31 -9.72 -17.39 52.25
N GLU A 32 -10.59 -18.19 52.86
CA GLU A 32 -12.02 -17.96 52.89
C GLU A 32 -12.29 -16.57 53.45
N SER A 33 -13.00 -15.71 52.73
CA SER A 33 -13.47 -14.41 53.23
C SER A 33 -14.96 -14.35 53.18
N ASP A 34 -15.48 -14.10 54.32
CA ASP A 34 -16.86 -13.94 54.76
C ASP A 34 -17.70 -13.04 53.83
N THR A 35 -18.89 -13.52 53.56
CA THR A 35 -19.91 -12.85 52.73
C THR A 35 -20.59 -11.75 53.53
N GLN A 36 -20.33 -10.50 53.20
CA GLN A 36 -21.16 -9.37 53.65
C GLN A 36 -21.82 -8.74 52.41
N PRO A 37 -23.15 -8.67 52.35
CA PRO A 37 -23.87 -7.98 51.29
C PRO A 37 -23.85 -6.47 51.61
N GLY A 38 -23.05 -5.74 50.85
CA GLY A 38 -22.94 -4.30 50.93
C GLY A 38 -22.75 -3.68 49.56
N ASP A 39 -23.75 -2.90 49.19
CA ASP A 39 -23.78 -1.86 48.15
C ASP A 39 -23.08 -2.14 46.80
N ALA A 40 -23.91 -2.48 45.82
CA ALA A 40 -23.58 -2.31 44.44
C ALA A 40 -23.33 -0.83 44.10
N ALA A 41 -22.10 -0.36 44.32
CA ALA A 41 -21.64 0.87 43.70
C ALA A 41 -21.64 0.64 42.18
N THR A 42 -22.67 1.17 41.53
CA THR A 42 -22.74 1.31 40.07
C THR A 42 -21.52 2.12 39.65
N ALA A 43 -20.46 1.45 39.19
CA ALA A 43 -19.36 2.11 38.55
C ALA A 43 -19.92 2.78 37.29
N SER A 44 -20.19 4.07 37.40
CA SER A 44 -20.55 4.91 36.28
C SER A 44 -19.38 4.81 35.29
N ALA A 45 -19.59 4.13 34.19
CA ALA A 45 -18.63 4.16 33.09
C ALA A 45 -18.47 5.61 32.69
N SER A 46 -17.31 6.21 33.01
CA SER A 46 -16.96 7.54 32.54
C SER A 46 -16.95 7.47 31.02
N GLU A 47 -17.95 8.04 30.39
CA GLU A 47 -17.97 8.24 28.94
C GLU A 47 -16.72 9.05 28.59
N ALA A 48 -15.76 8.40 27.92
CA ALA A 48 -14.56 9.07 27.49
C ALA A 48 -14.97 10.20 26.53
N THR A 49 -14.70 11.44 26.92
CA THR A 49 -14.94 12.60 26.06
C THR A 49 -14.26 12.36 24.70
N PRO A 50 -14.98 12.45 23.59
CA PRO A 50 -14.41 12.24 22.26
C PRO A 50 -13.18 13.14 22.05
N ALA A 51 -12.12 12.61 21.44
CA ALA A 51 -10.95 13.42 21.13
C ALA A 51 -11.35 14.58 20.20
N PRO A 52 -10.88 15.82 20.47
CA PRO A 52 -11.27 17.00 19.69
C PRO A 52 -10.85 16.93 18.22
N ILE A 53 -9.84 16.14 17.90
CA ILE A 53 -9.49 15.79 16.53
C ILE A 53 -9.19 14.30 16.42
N THR A 54 -9.42 13.72 15.24
CA THR A 54 -8.88 12.43 14.84
C THR A 54 -7.87 12.64 13.72
N VAL A 55 -6.76 11.90 13.76
CA VAL A 55 -5.77 11.89 12.69
C VAL A 55 -5.44 10.44 12.36
N THR A 56 -5.50 10.10 11.08
CA THR A 56 -5.12 8.78 10.57
C THR A 56 -4.05 8.92 9.50
N ALA A 57 -3.13 7.97 9.42
CA ALA A 57 -2.12 7.88 8.38
C ALA A 57 -2.40 6.66 7.51
N THR A 58 -2.34 6.82 6.20
CA THR A 58 -2.52 5.73 5.24
C THR A 58 -1.42 5.82 4.18
N ARG A 59 -0.79 4.68 3.90
CA ARG A 59 0.16 4.59 2.79
C ARG A 59 -0.57 4.77 1.46
N SER A 60 -0.05 5.60 0.57
CA SER A 60 -0.72 6.02 -0.67
C SER A 60 0.12 5.87 -1.94
N ASP A 61 1.37 5.34 -1.84
CA ASP A 61 2.14 4.96 -3.03
C ASP A 61 1.56 3.70 -3.71
N LYS A 62 2.13 3.36 -4.86
CA LYS A 62 1.71 2.19 -5.66
C LYS A 62 2.78 1.08 -5.69
N LEU A 63 3.70 1.08 -4.74
CA LEU A 63 4.85 0.17 -4.76
C LEU A 63 4.51 -1.29 -4.42
N GLY A 64 3.30 -1.56 -3.91
CA GLY A 64 2.91 -2.88 -3.42
C GLY A 64 3.58 -3.22 -2.08
N ASP A 65 3.56 -4.50 -1.71
CA ASP A 65 4.05 -4.95 -0.39
C ASP A 65 5.57 -5.09 -0.31
N LYS A 66 6.25 -5.17 -1.47
CA LYS A 66 7.72 -5.32 -1.54
C LYS A 66 8.37 -3.95 -1.69
N VAL A 67 9.18 -3.60 -0.71
CA VAL A 67 9.86 -2.31 -0.63
C VAL A 67 11.37 -2.52 -0.55
N TYR A 68 12.13 -1.70 -1.26
CA TYR A 68 13.58 -1.79 -1.40
C TYR A 68 14.25 -0.45 -1.09
N VAL A 69 15.53 -0.47 -0.78
CA VAL A 69 16.33 0.75 -0.62
C VAL A 69 16.23 1.63 -1.86
N GLY A 70 15.98 2.92 -1.66
CA GLY A 70 15.78 3.91 -2.71
C GLY A 70 14.31 4.11 -3.13
N ASP A 71 13.39 3.21 -2.76
CA ASP A 71 11.96 3.43 -2.97
C ASP A 71 11.48 4.64 -2.17
N THR A 72 10.53 5.39 -2.73
CA THR A 72 9.90 6.50 -2.02
C THR A 72 8.49 6.12 -1.62
N LEU A 73 8.29 5.94 -0.32
CA LEU A 73 6.98 5.74 0.30
C LEU A 73 6.25 7.08 0.38
N THR A 74 4.96 7.08 0.10
CA THR A 74 4.09 8.25 0.28
C THR A 74 2.96 7.93 1.24
N TYR A 75 2.59 8.93 2.05
CA TYR A 75 1.54 8.80 3.05
C TYR A 75 0.55 9.94 2.95
N THR A 76 -0.71 9.61 3.16
CA THR A 76 -1.79 10.59 3.31
C THR A 76 -2.22 10.62 4.76
N PHE A 77 -2.14 11.80 5.38
CA PHE A 77 -2.76 12.07 6.68
C PHE A 77 -4.16 12.61 6.44
N THR A 78 -5.15 11.99 7.08
CA THR A 78 -6.54 12.48 7.11
C THR A 78 -6.84 12.93 8.53
N TYR A 79 -7.22 14.20 8.70
CA TYR A 79 -7.55 14.75 9.99
C TYR A 79 -8.93 15.40 9.98
N THR A 80 -9.70 15.13 11.04
CA THR A 80 -11.08 15.58 11.20
C THR A 80 -11.20 16.38 12.50
N ASN A 81 -11.77 17.57 12.39
CA ASN A 81 -12.18 18.35 13.54
C ASN A 81 -13.51 17.79 14.09
N GLN A 82 -13.51 17.32 15.32
CA GLN A 82 -14.68 16.75 16.00
C GLN A 82 -15.44 17.79 16.86
N THR A 83 -14.99 19.04 16.88
CA THR A 83 -15.57 20.09 17.71
C THR A 83 -16.51 21.02 16.94
N ASP A 84 -17.32 21.78 17.66
CA ASP A 84 -18.24 22.79 17.10
C ASP A 84 -17.54 24.10 16.69
N GLY A 85 -16.25 24.24 16.96
CA GLY A 85 -15.45 25.43 16.63
C GLY A 85 -14.35 25.14 15.63
N ALA A 86 -13.85 26.18 14.97
CA ALA A 86 -12.72 26.06 14.07
C ALA A 86 -11.40 25.83 14.83
N LEU A 87 -10.53 24.97 14.29
CA LEU A 87 -9.25 24.61 14.89
C LEU A 87 -8.09 24.82 13.92
N THR A 88 -6.90 25.06 14.47
CA THR A 88 -5.64 24.88 13.76
C THR A 88 -5.11 23.50 14.12
N VAL A 89 -4.89 22.63 13.11
CA VAL A 89 -4.34 21.28 13.27
C VAL A 89 -2.95 21.24 12.66
N PHE A 90 -2.01 20.66 13.39
CA PHE A 90 -0.62 20.60 12.94
C PHE A 90 0.18 19.45 13.57
N PRO A 91 1.18 18.92 12.83
CA PRO A 91 2.09 17.93 13.37
C PRO A 91 3.10 18.58 14.31
N LYS A 92 3.43 17.90 15.40
CA LYS A 92 4.49 18.25 16.35
C LYS A 92 5.77 17.48 16.07
N GLU A 93 5.62 16.20 15.71
CA GLU A 93 6.71 15.28 15.46
C GLU A 93 6.34 14.37 14.30
N SER A 94 7.34 14.02 13.49
CA SER A 94 7.20 13.02 12.44
C SER A 94 8.58 12.56 11.97
N ASN A 95 8.70 11.29 11.62
CA ASN A 95 9.86 10.74 10.91
C ASN A 95 9.68 10.75 9.39
N LEU A 96 8.62 11.39 8.88
CA LEU A 96 8.35 11.57 7.46
C LEU A 96 8.78 12.98 7.00
N SER A 97 9.34 13.07 5.82
CA SER A 97 9.61 14.34 5.14
C SER A 97 8.30 15.01 4.68
N GLY A 98 8.30 16.34 4.52
CA GLY A 98 7.15 17.10 4.02
C GLY A 98 6.01 17.27 5.02
N VAL A 99 6.20 16.85 6.29
CA VAL A 99 5.19 16.94 7.36
C VAL A 99 5.42 18.18 8.24
N LEU A 100 6.66 18.37 8.72
CA LEU A 100 7.03 19.40 9.71
C LEU A 100 7.61 20.69 9.10
N THR A 101 7.65 20.82 7.78
CA THR A 101 8.24 21.99 7.13
C THR A 101 7.52 23.29 7.51
N THR A 102 8.25 24.39 7.69
CA THR A 102 7.70 25.71 8.00
C THR A 102 7.10 26.42 6.78
N GLY A 103 7.41 25.94 5.57
CA GLY A 103 6.85 26.39 4.30
C GLY A 103 5.93 25.33 3.67
N ALA A 104 5.43 25.59 2.47
CA ALA A 104 4.76 24.57 1.68
C ALA A 104 5.80 23.68 0.96
N PRO A 105 5.58 22.36 0.81
CA PRO A 105 4.45 21.61 1.37
C PRO A 105 4.62 21.27 2.85
N ASN A 106 3.53 21.34 3.59
CA ASN A 106 3.46 20.90 4.99
C ASN A 106 2.06 20.40 5.33
N CYS A 107 1.91 19.78 6.50
CA CYS A 107 0.64 19.22 6.94
C CYS A 107 -0.09 20.10 7.97
N ARG A 108 0.25 21.38 8.09
CA ARG A 108 -0.45 22.31 8.95
C ARG A 108 -1.70 22.86 8.26
N TRP A 109 -2.83 22.87 8.97
CA TRP A 109 -4.06 23.46 8.49
C TRP A 109 -4.60 24.50 9.49
N HIS A 110 -4.72 25.72 9.03
CA HIS A 110 -5.31 26.80 9.83
C HIS A 110 -6.82 26.88 9.59
N ASN A 111 -7.57 27.15 10.66
CA ASN A 111 -9.00 27.39 10.59
C ASN A 111 -9.80 26.24 9.95
N LEU A 112 -9.49 25.00 10.37
CA LEU A 112 -10.28 23.82 10.01
C LEU A 112 -11.67 23.95 10.64
N SER A 113 -12.69 24.17 9.82
CA SER A 113 -14.06 24.37 10.29
C SER A 113 -14.57 23.18 11.13
N ALA A 114 -15.58 23.45 11.96
CA ALA A 114 -16.27 22.42 12.74
C ALA A 114 -16.68 21.23 11.87
N HIS A 115 -16.52 20.03 12.37
CA HIS A 115 -16.93 18.77 11.75
C HIS A 115 -16.42 18.54 10.31
N THR A 116 -15.30 19.18 9.94
CA THR A 116 -14.73 19.02 8.59
C THR A 116 -13.48 18.16 8.61
N THR A 117 -13.26 17.48 7.48
CA THR A 117 -12.09 16.64 7.23
C THR A 117 -11.21 17.26 6.16
N LYS A 118 -9.89 17.18 6.36
CA LYS A 118 -8.86 17.57 5.39
C LYS A 118 -7.79 16.50 5.29
N GLN A 119 -7.03 16.57 4.21
CA GLN A 119 -5.93 15.64 3.94
C GLN A 119 -4.63 16.40 3.69
N CYS A 120 -3.53 15.80 4.12
CA CYS A 120 -2.19 16.15 3.72
C CYS A 120 -1.54 14.97 2.99
N THR A 121 -1.09 15.20 1.78
CA THR A 121 -0.53 14.18 0.88
C THR A 121 0.97 14.39 0.61
N SER A 122 1.62 15.32 1.31
CA SER A 122 3.03 15.67 1.09
C SER A 122 4.02 14.82 1.91
N ALA A 123 3.52 13.89 2.72
CA ALA A 123 4.35 13.08 3.60
C ALA A 123 5.06 11.96 2.83
N THR A 124 6.40 11.94 2.90
CA THR A 124 7.22 10.96 2.16
C THR A 124 8.34 10.40 3.03
N HIS A 125 8.81 9.19 2.67
CA HIS A 125 10.03 8.61 3.21
C HIS A 125 10.78 7.89 2.08
N THR A 126 12.06 8.20 1.90
CA THR A 126 12.92 7.41 1.01
C THR A 126 13.56 6.31 1.82
N VAL A 127 13.30 5.07 1.43
CA VAL A 127 13.80 3.87 2.11
C VAL A 127 15.33 3.85 2.07
N THR A 128 15.96 3.65 3.21
CA THR A 128 17.40 3.74 3.43
C THR A 128 18.03 2.38 3.73
N GLU A 129 19.35 2.30 3.70
CA GLU A 129 20.11 1.14 4.18
C GLU A 129 19.87 0.87 5.68
N ALA A 130 19.57 1.90 6.47
CA ALA A 130 19.21 1.74 7.88
C ALA A 130 17.87 1.02 8.04
N ASP A 131 16.89 1.31 7.20
CA ASP A 131 15.60 0.63 7.20
C ASP A 131 15.75 -0.85 6.76
N LEU A 132 16.63 -1.10 5.79
CA LEU A 132 16.98 -2.46 5.40
C LEU A 132 17.64 -3.23 6.57
N ALA A 133 18.59 -2.62 7.26
CA ALA A 133 19.23 -3.23 8.42
C ALA A 133 18.25 -3.50 9.57
N ALA A 134 17.24 -2.65 9.75
CA ALA A 134 16.14 -2.84 10.70
C ALA A 134 15.10 -3.88 10.21
N GLY A 135 15.11 -4.23 8.92
CA GLY A 135 14.13 -5.11 8.28
C GLY A 135 12.77 -4.46 8.00
N SER A 136 12.55 -3.23 8.47
CA SER A 136 11.29 -2.51 8.26
C SER A 136 11.42 -1.01 8.53
N PHE A 137 10.49 -0.23 7.98
CA PHE A 137 10.27 1.17 8.33
C PHE A 137 8.88 1.32 8.95
N THR A 138 8.78 2.00 10.10
CA THR A 138 7.51 2.33 10.77
C THR A 138 7.29 3.84 10.73
N PRO A 139 6.30 4.34 9.99
CA PRO A 139 5.95 5.76 9.98
C PRO A 139 5.33 6.17 11.31
N THR A 140 5.84 7.26 11.88
CA THR A 140 5.36 7.81 13.14
C THR A 140 5.09 9.31 13.02
N SER A 141 4.05 9.77 13.70
CA SER A 141 3.77 11.19 13.82
C SER A 141 2.95 11.50 15.08
N ALA A 142 3.18 12.67 15.67
CA ALA A 142 2.40 13.21 16.76
C ALA A 142 1.80 14.56 16.33
N TRP A 143 0.54 14.79 16.70
CA TRP A 143 -0.24 15.93 16.25
C TRP A 143 -0.80 16.73 17.43
N ALA A 144 -1.15 17.98 17.15
CA ALA A 144 -1.82 18.84 18.09
C ALA A 144 -2.90 19.67 17.40
N ALA A 145 -3.86 20.15 18.21
CA ALA A 145 -4.87 21.09 17.77
C ALA A 145 -4.95 22.29 18.73
N THR A 146 -5.12 23.48 18.18
CA THR A 146 -5.27 24.74 18.92
C THR A 146 -6.45 25.54 18.38
N ARG A 147 -7.04 26.40 19.25
CA ARG A 147 -8.05 27.36 18.79
C ARG A 147 -7.43 28.53 18.07
N ASP A 148 -6.23 28.92 18.44
CA ASP A 148 -5.50 30.02 17.83
C ASP A 148 -4.57 29.57 16.70
N ARG A 149 -4.16 30.53 15.86
CA ARG A 149 -3.23 30.26 14.76
C ARG A 149 -1.78 30.09 15.22
N ASN A 150 -1.45 30.60 16.40
CA ASN A 150 -0.08 30.67 16.91
C ASN A 150 0.33 29.41 17.68
N GLY A 151 -0.63 28.56 18.03
CA GLY A 151 -0.38 27.30 18.75
C GLY A 151 -0.32 27.44 20.27
N ASN A 152 -0.85 28.53 20.84
CA ASN A 152 -0.79 28.81 22.29
C ASN A 152 -2.00 28.22 23.02
N ASP A 153 -3.20 28.27 22.44
CA ASP A 153 -4.42 27.69 23.03
C ASP A 153 -4.58 26.21 22.61
N VAL A 154 -3.74 25.37 23.22
CA VAL A 154 -3.72 23.92 22.91
C VAL A 154 -4.92 23.25 23.56
N ILE A 155 -5.78 22.65 22.74
CA ILE A 155 -6.95 21.87 23.19
C ILE A 155 -6.72 20.36 23.09
N ALA A 156 -5.75 19.93 22.29
CA ALA A 156 -5.32 18.54 22.19
C ALA A 156 -3.86 18.48 21.74
N GLY A 157 -3.11 17.54 22.31
CA GLY A 157 -1.72 17.28 21.96
C GLY A 157 -1.38 15.80 22.10
N GLY A 158 -0.26 15.39 21.52
CA GLY A 158 0.22 14.01 21.58
C GLY A 158 -0.67 13.00 20.86
N ILE A 159 -1.47 13.44 19.90
CA ILE A 159 -2.35 12.56 19.12
C ILE A 159 -1.47 11.82 18.12
N SER A 160 -1.30 10.53 18.34
CA SER A 160 -0.52 9.68 17.44
C SER A 160 -1.29 9.34 16.17
N ALA A 161 -0.63 9.46 15.04
CA ALA A 161 -1.13 8.99 13.74
C ALA A 161 -0.01 8.20 13.06
N ASN A 162 0.04 6.92 13.39
CA ASN A 162 1.02 5.98 12.86
C ASN A 162 0.35 5.13 11.79
N ALA A 163 1.08 4.78 10.73
CA ALA A 163 0.65 3.77 9.78
C ALA A 163 1.34 2.44 10.09
N GLU A 164 0.91 1.38 9.42
CA GLU A 164 1.53 0.06 9.55
C GLU A 164 2.99 0.08 9.11
N ALA A 165 3.81 -0.76 9.75
CA ALA A 165 5.19 -0.95 9.37
C ALA A 165 5.29 -1.57 7.98
N VAL A 166 6.24 -1.09 7.19
CA VAL A 166 6.52 -1.60 5.86
C VAL A 166 7.79 -2.45 5.91
N THR A 167 7.71 -3.70 5.45
CA THR A 167 8.88 -4.60 5.39
C THR A 167 9.82 -4.16 4.26
N VAL A 168 11.10 -3.99 4.59
CA VAL A 168 12.16 -3.66 3.63
C VAL A 168 12.93 -4.92 3.26
N LEU A 169 13.06 -5.20 1.98
CA LEU A 169 13.70 -6.39 1.46
C LEU A 169 15.10 -6.07 0.88
N PRO A 170 16.04 -7.02 0.95
CA PRO A 170 17.32 -6.88 0.27
C PRO A 170 17.15 -6.94 -1.24
N GLY A 171 18.04 -6.26 -1.96
CA GLY A 171 18.00 -6.14 -3.40
C GLY A 171 17.52 -4.78 -3.89
N SER A 172 17.11 -4.71 -5.11
CA SER A 172 16.56 -3.50 -5.72
C SER A 172 15.26 -3.82 -6.44
N ARG A 173 14.41 -2.83 -6.56
CA ARG A 173 13.26 -2.93 -7.45
C ARG A 173 13.78 -3.15 -8.87
N ALA A 174 13.24 -4.16 -9.56
CA ALA A 174 13.50 -4.30 -10.98
C ALA A 174 13.14 -2.97 -11.66
N PRO A 175 14.00 -2.42 -12.51
CA PRO A 175 13.64 -1.22 -13.25
C PRO A 175 12.28 -1.48 -13.91
N GLU A 176 11.38 -0.51 -13.76
CA GLU A 176 10.16 -0.52 -14.57
C GLU A 176 10.63 -0.68 -16.02
N PRO A 177 10.10 -1.65 -16.78
CA PRO A 177 10.52 -1.81 -18.17
C PRO A 177 10.36 -0.43 -18.79
N ASP A 178 11.45 0.07 -19.38
CA ASP A 178 11.45 1.36 -20.07
C ASP A 178 10.16 1.42 -20.89
N PRO A 179 9.39 2.53 -20.79
CA PRO A 179 8.23 2.70 -21.63
C PRO A 179 8.72 2.40 -23.03
N VAL A 180 8.16 1.34 -23.62
CA VAL A 180 8.56 0.92 -24.97
C VAL A 180 8.48 2.19 -25.79
N GLU A 181 9.66 2.76 -26.09
CA GLU A 181 9.73 3.94 -26.93
C GLU A 181 9.03 3.52 -28.22
N THR A 182 7.81 4.04 -28.39
CA THR A 182 7.14 3.89 -29.67
C THR A 182 8.09 4.54 -30.67
N PRO A 183 8.72 3.75 -31.58
CA PRO A 183 9.65 4.31 -32.53
C PRO A 183 8.95 5.46 -33.23
N LYS A 184 9.55 6.65 -33.21
CA LYS A 184 8.95 7.88 -33.76
C LYS A 184 8.72 7.81 -35.27
N ASP A 185 9.25 6.79 -35.93
CA ASP A 185 9.14 6.57 -37.37
C ASP A 185 8.74 5.14 -37.64
N TYR A 186 7.49 4.77 -37.42
CA TYR A 186 6.93 3.64 -38.07
C TYR A 186 6.76 3.99 -39.58
N ALA A 187 7.67 3.58 -40.41
CA ALA A 187 7.32 3.38 -41.82
C ALA A 187 6.17 2.36 -41.81
N ILE A 188 4.96 2.82 -42.11
CA ILE A 188 3.83 1.93 -42.35
C ILE A 188 4.23 1.08 -43.57
N GLY A 189 4.67 -0.16 -43.30
CA GLY A 189 4.94 -1.13 -44.34
C GLY A 189 3.67 -1.50 -45.13
N GLU A 190 3.77 -2.43 -46.04
CA GLU A 190 2.58 -2.95 -46.71
C GLU A 190 1.54 -3.45 -45.70
N VAL A 191 0.31 -2.97 -45.84
CA VAL A 191 -0.81 -3.43 -45.01
C VAL A 191 -1.13 -4.88 -45.35
N ALA A 192 -0.76 -5.81 -44.47
CA ALA A 192 -1.10 -7.21 -44.62
C ALA A 192 -2.48 -7.50 -44.00
N ARG A 193 -3.35 -8.14 -44.77
CA ARG A 193 -4.64 -8.60 -44.26
C ARG A 193 -4.44 -9.86 -43.41
N LEU A 194 -4.71 -9.80 -42.13
CA LEU A 194 -4.56 -10.94 -41.21
C LEU A 194 -5.66 -11.98 -41.34
N ALA A 195 -6.88 -11.56 -41.69
CA ALA A 195 -8.03 -12.42 -41.89
C ALA A 195 -8.96 -11.85 -42.97
N SER A 196 -9.58 -12.75 -43.74
CA SER A 196 -10.63 -12.44 -44.70
C SER A 196 -11.70 -13.52 -44.65
N PRO A 197 -12.92 -13.27 -45.16
CA PRO A 197 -13.95 -14.30 -45.27
C PRO A 197 -13.42 -15.56 -45.89
N GLY A 198 -13.68 -16.72 -45.30
CA GLY A 198 -13.20 -18.02 -45.71
C GLY A 198 -11.89 -18.49 -45.06
N VAL A 199 -11.10 -17.62 -44.46
CA VAL A 199 -9.87 -18.01 -43.74
C VAL A 199 -10.24 -18.85 -42.54
N ALA A 200 -9.52 -19.98 -42.35
CA ALA A 200 -9.75 -20.96 -41.30
C ALA A 200 -11.20 -21.50 -41.23
N GLY A 201 -11.94 -21.43 -42.33
CA GLY A 201 -13.32 -21.95 -42.44
C GLY A 201 -14.41 -21.00 -41.91
N PHE A 202 -14.05 -19.79 -41.51
CA PHE A 202 -15.00 -18.81 -40.97
C PHE A 202 -15.53 -17.87 -42.06
N LYS A 203 -16.83 -17.68 -42.14
CA LYS A 203 -17.46 -16.75 -43.09
C LYS A 203 -17.24 -15.28 -42.74
N CYS A 204 -17.02 -15.00 -41.45
CA CYS A 204 -16.82 -13.63 -40.95
C CYS A 204 -15.79 -13.60 -39.83
N HIS A 205 -15.04 -12.49 -39.76
CA HIS A 205 -14.09 -12.19 -38.71
C HIS A 205 -14.43 -10.82 -38.13
N ARG A 206 -14.55 -10.74 -36.80
CA ARG A 206 -14.93 -9.50 -36.10
C ARG A 206 -14.19 -9.33 -34.77
N ILE A 207 -14.28 -8.15 -34.18
CA ILE A 207 -13.79 -7.82 -32.84
C ILE A 207 -12.30 -8.12 -32.70
N PRO A 208 -11.42 -7.47 -33.50
CA PRO A 208 -10.00 -7.68 -33.39
C PRO A 208 -9.44 -7.10 -32.11
N ALA A 209 -8.52 -7.80 -31.48
CA ALA A 209 -7.70 -7.36 -30.38
C ALA A 209 -6.22 -7.57 -30.70
N LEU A 210 -5.35 -6.71 -30.21
CA LEU A 210 -3.91 -6.79 -30.39
C LEU A 210 -3.23 -6.61 -29.04
N THR A 211 -2.24 -7.45 -28.74
CA THR A 211 -1.42 -7.34 -27.53
C THR A 211 0.01 -7.78 -27.81
N THR A 212 0.91 -7.39 -26.94
CA THR A 212 2.31 -7.84 -26.98
C THR A 212 2.57 -8.75 -25.78
N ALA A 213 3.12 -9.91 -26.02
CA ALA A 213 3.57 -10.83 -24.98
C ALA A 213 4.90 -10.36 -24.36
N ALA A 214 5.21 -10.84 -23.15
CA ALA A 214 6.42 -10.47 -22.43
C ALA A 214 7.74 -10.80 -23.17
N ASN A 215 7.71 -11.72 -24.12
CA ASN A 215 8.83 -12.08 -24.99
C ASN A 215 8.94 -11.23 -26.27
N GLY A 216 8.10 -10.19 -26.40
CA GLY A 216 8.07 -9.29 -27.56
C GLY A 216 7.19 -9.75 -28.72
N TRP A 217 6.58 -10.92 -28.64
CA TRP A 217 5.67 -11.38 -29.70
C TRP A 217 4.39 -10.55 -29.72
N ILE A 218 3.92 -10.22 -30.92
CA ILE A 218 2.64 -9.57 -31.13
C ILE A 218 1.59 -10.65 -31.37
N ILE A 219 0.52 -10.61 -30.58
CA ILE A 219 -0.60 -11.54 -30.68
C ILE A 219 -1.80 -10.75 -31.19
N ALA A 220 -2.32 -11.14 -32.35
CA ALA A 220 -3.57 -10.63 -32.89
C ALA A 220 -4.65 -11.70 -32.70
N ALA A 221 -5.76 -11.38 -32.05
CA ALA A 221 -6.88 -12.30 -31.84
C ALA A 221 -8.19 -11.66 -32.29
N TRP A 222 -9.13 -12.48 -32.76
CA TRP A 222 -10.44 -12.02 -33.21
C TRP A 222 -11.47 -13.14 -33.20
N ASP A 223 -12.75 -12.79 -33.32
CA ASP A 223 -13.84 -13.74 -33.46
C ASP A 223 -13.81 -14.36 -34.87
N GLY A 224 -13.78 -15.70 -34.95
CA GLY A 224 -14.11 -16.46 -36.12
C GLY A 224 -15.57 -16.91 -36.10
N ARG A 225 -16.38 -16.47 -37.07
CA ARG A 225 -17.82 -16.74 -37.13
C ARG A 225 -18.12 -17.66 -38.29
N PRO A 226 -18.62 -18.90 -38.03
CA PRO A 226 -18.73 -19.91 -39.07
C PRO A 226 -19.89 -19.67 -40.05
N GLU A 227 -20.98 -19.09 -39.59
CA GLU A 227 -22.21 -19.01 -40.36
C GLU A 227 -22.55 -17.63 -40.90
N THR A 228 -22.51 -16.62 -40.05
CA THR A 228 -22.87 -15.25 -40.38
C THR A 228 -21.95 -14.24 -39.68
N CYS A 229 -22.12 -12.94 -39.96
CA CYS A 229 -21.48 -11.86 -39.19
C CYS A 229 -22.27 -11.45 -37.93
N GLN A 230 -23.39 -12.09 -37.63
CA GLN A 230 -24.20 -11.81 -36.44
C GLN A 230 -23.54 -12.35 -35.18
N ASP A 231 -23.91 -11.79 -34.03
CA ASP A 231 -23.30 -12.17 -32.74
C ASP A 231 -23.83 -13.51 -32.23
N ALA A 232 -25.12 -13.81 -32.44
CA ALA A 232 -25.76 -15.05 -32.00
C ALA A 232 -27.00 -15.35 -32.88
N PRO A 233 -27.53 -16.60 -32.90
CA PRO A 233 -27.00 -17.79 -32.25
C PRO A 233 -26.06 -18.55 -33.21
N GLN A 234 -24.79 -18.63 -32.90
CA GLN A 234 -23.81 -19.45 -33.62
C GLN A 234 -22.61 -19.77 -32.73
N ALA A 235 -21.86 -20.83 -33.05
CA ALA A 235 -20.66 -21.22 -32.30
C ALA A 235 -19.46 -20.36 -32.76
N ASN A 236 -19.26 -19.20 -32.15
CA ASN A 236 -18.10 -18.36 -32.40
C ASN A 236 -16.84 -18.98 -31.78
N SER A 237 -15.73 -18.83 -32.47
CA SER A 237 -14.40 -19.29 -32.06
C SER A 237 -13.46 -18.11 -31.93
N ILE A 238 -12.50 -18.19 -31.01
CA ILE A 238 -11.40 -17.23 -30.93
C ILE A 238 -10.31 -17.76 -31.87
N VAL A 239 -9.95 -16.94 -32.86
CA VAL A 239 -8.85 -17.18 -33.78
C VAL A 239 -7.72 -16.23 -33.46
N TYR A 240 -6.48 -16.69 -33.58
CA TYR A 240 -5.32 -15.83 -33.31
C TYR A 240 -4.17 -16.09 -34.26
N ARG A 241 -3.29 -15.09 -34.40
CA ARG A 241 -1.97 -15.19 -35.02
C ARG A 241 -0.92 -14.59 -34.09
N ILE A 242 0.27 -15.13 -34.17
CA ILE A 242 1.44 -14.68 -33.41
C ILE A 242 2.54 -14.37 -34.45
N SER A 243 3.22 -13.20 -34.24
CA SER A 243 4.38 -12.79 -35.05
C SER A 243 5.65 -13.47 -34.58
#